data_bddff39d16b3663ca9817515c2514c02
#
_entry.id   bddff39d16b3663ca9817515c2514c02
#
_cell.length_a   1.000
_cell.length_b   1.000
_cell.length_c   1.000
_cell.angle_alpha   90.00
_cell.angle_beta   90.00
_cell.angle_gamma   90.00
#
_symmetry.space_group_name_H-M   'P 1'
#
loop_
_entity.id
_entity.type
_entity.pdbx_description
1 polymer ?
#
loop_
_entity_poly.entity_id
_entity_poly.type
_entity_poly.pdbx_seq_one_letter_code
_entity_poly.pdbx_strand_id
1 'polypeptide(L)'
;LLYLLPMTTHTLPAQRIAALRTAMKAHNIDVYIIPTSDPHNNEYVADHWKGREWLSGFTGSAGTLIVAHDKAALWTDSRYFLQAEHELAGTPFQLMRGGEAETPTPCEWLSRLPEGSKVCYVEEMMPESLHKAIFATEGLTDFGLSEDCFDEVWAERPAMPAAPIEAQPLKLAGESAIEKIERIHSSMQNIMGAYDYLFLSDLSEIAWTLNLRGADIAYNPVFYAYLLLSRTGRS
;
A
#
# COMPACT_ATOMS: atom_id res chain seq x y z
N LEU A 1 19.70 -22.75 -32.95
CA LEU A 1 19.47 -22.76 -31.48
C LEU A 1 19.72 -21.35 -30.98
N LEU A 2 18.65 -20.54 -30.79
CA LEU A 2 18.75 -19.27 -30.12
C LEU A 2 18.96 -19.56 -28.62
N TYR A 3 20.16 -19.30 -28.12
CA TYR A 3 20.39 -19.21 -26.67
C TYR A 3 19.67 -17.95 -26.20
N LEU A 4 18.54 -18.11 -25.53
CA LEU A 4 17.98 -17.07 -24.65
C LEU A 4 18.96 -16.92 -23.49
N LEU A 5 19.78 -15.86 -23.53
CA LEU A 5 20.56 -15.45 -22.38
C LEU A 5 19.57 -15.16 -21.23
N PRO A 6 19.82 -15.64 -20.00
CA PRO A 6 18.99 -15.26 -18.88
C PRO A 6 18.96 -13.74 -18.81
N MET A 7 17.74 -13.15 -18.90
CA MET A 7 17.57 -11.72 -18.70
C MET A 7 18.12 -11.40 -17.30
N THR A 8 19.11 -10.51 -17.23
CA THR A 8 19.65 -10.06 -15.95
C THR A 8 18.50 -9.44 -15.17
N THR A 9 18.42 -9.67 -13.86
CA THR A 9 17.38 -9.14 -12.96
C THR A 9 17.14 -7.63 -13.09
N HIS A 10 18.14 -6.89 -13.58
CA HIS A 10 18.09 -5.43 -13.79
C HIS A 10 17.32 -4.98 -15.06
N THR A 11 17.05 -5.86 -16.02
CA THR A 11 16.31 -5.49 -17.24
C THR A 11 14.81 -5.41 -17.00
N LEU A 12 14.28 -6.15 -16.03
CA LEU A 12 12.85 -6.17 -15.73
C LEU A 12 12.32 -4.83 -15.20
N PRO A 13 12.92 -4.17 -14.19
CA PRO A 13 12.49 -2.86 -13.74
C PRO A 13 12.49 -1.79 -14.83
N ALA A 14 13.49 -1.80 -15.73
CA ALA A 14 13.56 -0.86 -16.85
C ALA A 14 12.42 -1.07 -17.86
N GLN A 15 12.04 -2.32 -18.15
CA GLN A 15 10.92 -2.62 -19.02
C GLN A 15 9.57 -2.27 -18.38
N ARG A 16 9.40 -2.60 -17.10
CA ARG A 16 8.18 -2.31 -16.34
C ARG A 16 7.90 -0.82 -16.22
N ILE A 17 8.92 -0.02 -15.88
CA ILE A 17 8.75 1.44 -15.81
C ILE A 17 8.46 2.05 -17.19
N ALA A 18 9.03 1.52 -18.27
CA ALA A 18 8.72 1.98 -19.61
C ALA A 18 7.25 1.69 -20.00
N ALA A 19 6.74 0.52 -19.63
CA ALA A 19 5.32 0.18 -19.82
C ALA A 19 4.41 1.10 -18.99
N LEU A 20 4.72 1.29 -17.69
CA LEU A 20 3.97 2.20 -16.84
C LEU A 20 3.94 3.63 -17.38
N ARG A 21 5.07 4.16 -17.83
CA ARG A 21 5.15 5.49 -18.45
C ARG A 21 4.33 5.60 -19.73
N THR A 22 4.17 4.50 -20.46
CA THR A 22 3.28 4.45 -21.64
C THR A 22 1.83 4.56 -21.23
N ALA A 23 1.39 3.82 -20.21
CA ALA A 23 0.06 3.92 -19.64
C ALA A 23 -0.20 5.31 -19.07
N MET A 24 0.74 5.87 -18.29
CA MET A 24 0.65 7.23 -17.75
C MET A 24 0.39 8.27 -18.86
N LYS A 25 1.11 8.17 -19.99
CA LYS A 25 0.89 9.08 -21.15
C LYS A 25 -0.49 8.90 -21.76
N ALA A 26 -0.97 7.67 -21.90
CA ALA A 26 -2.30 7.39 -22.44
C ALA A 26 -3.42 7.99 -21.57
N HIS A 27 -3.23 8.01 -20.25
CA HIS A 27 -4.17 8.57 -19.28
C HIS A 27 -3.90 10.06 -18.93
N ASN A 28 -2.92 10.69 -19.59
CA ASN A 28 -2.54 12.08 -19.32
C ASN A 28 -2.14 12.31 -17.84
N ILE A 29 -1.34 11.40 -17.29
CA ILE A 29 -0.78 11.41 -15.94
C ILE A 29 0.67 11.89 -16.02
N ASP A 30 1.05 12.88 -15.21
CA ASP A 30 2.41 13.38 -15.18
C ASP A 30 3.28 12.65 -14.14
N VAL A 31 2.67 12.27 -13.03
CA VAL A 31 3.33 11.57 -11.91
C VAL A 31 2.43 10.48 -11.35
N TYR A 32 3.02 9.34 -11.03
CA TYR A 32 2.33 8.23 -10.37
C TYR A 32 3.02 7.89 -9.04
N ILE A 33 2.26 7.89 -7.95
CA ILE A 33 2.74 7.60 -6.59
C ILE A 33 2.28 6.21 -6.17
N ILE A 34 3.22 5.41 -5.69
CA ILE A 34 2.99 4.03 -5.28
C ILE A 34 3.55 3.86 -3.87
N PRO A 35 2.74 3.98 -2.81
CA PRO A 35 3.16 3.72 -1.44
C PRO A 35 3.32 2.22 -1.19
N THR A 36 4.00 1.85 -0.11
CA THR A 36 3.82 0.53 0.50
C THR A 36 2.52 0.59 1.29
N SER A 37 1.46 0.10 0.70
CA SER A 37 0.14 0.10 1.31
C SER A 37 -0.79 -0.87 0.59
N ASP A 38 -1.88 -1.18 1.26
CA ASP A 38 -3.07 -1.81 0.72
C ASP A 38 -4.30 -1.02 1.21
N PRO A 39 -5.53 -1.38 0.87
CA PRO A 39 -6.73 -0.66 1.32
C PRO A 39 -6.91 -0.57 2.85
N HIS A 40 -6.16 -1.36 3.60
CA HIS A 40 -6.15 -1.35 5.07
C HIS A 40 -4.92 -0.67 5.68
N ASN A 41 -4.03 -0.12 4.84
CA ASN A 41 -2.76 0.51 5.25
C ASN A 41 -1.88 -0.42 6.11
N ASN A 42 -1.78 -1.69 5.72
CA ASN A 42 -0.94 -2.68 6.39
C ASN A 42 0.55 -2.47 6.05
N GLU A 43 1.43 -2.81 6.98
CA GLU A 43 2.87 -2.87 6.73
C GLU A 43 3.23 -4.03 5.81
N TYR A 44 2.61 -5.19 6.00
CA TYR A 44 2.77 -6.37 5.16
C TYR A 44 1.51 -6.54 4.31
N VAL A 45 1.69 -6.55 3.01
CA VAL A 45 0.59 -6.60 2.05
C VAL A 45 0.56 -7.92 1.31
N ALA A 46 -0.61 -8.33 0.84
CA ALA A 46 -0.73 -9.48 -0.05
C ALA A 46 -0.05 -9.20 -1.40
N ASP A 47 0.32 -10.26 -2.10
CA ASP A 47 1.09 -10.17 -3.36
C ASP A 47 0.38 -9.31 -4.43
N HIS A 48 -0.94 -9.27 -4.43
CA HIS A 48 -1.74 -8.40 -5.31
C HIS A 48 -1.38 -6.92 -5.16
N TRP A 49 -1.05 -6.48 -3.94
CA TRP A 49 -0.77 -5.08 -3.60
C TRP A 49 0.72 -4.71 -3.68
N LYS A 50 1.60 -5.64 -4.08
CA LYS A 50 3.05 -5.42 -4.16
C LYS A 50 3.51 -4.67 -5.43
N GLY A 51 2.73 -3.72 -5.92
CA GLY A 51 3.06 -2.96 -7.13
C GLY A 51 4.39 -2.23 -7.05
N ARG A 52 4.75 -1.64 -5.89
CA ARG A 52 6.04 -1.01 -5.66
C ARG A 52 7.20 -2.01 -5.79
N GLU A 53 7.09 -3.18 -5.16
CA GLU A 53 8.08 -4.26 -5.22
C GLU A 53 8.21 -4.78 -6.66
N TRP A 54 7.08 -5.09 -7.30
CA TRP A 54 7.06 -5.55 -8.68
C TRP A 54 7.75 -4.55 -9.62
N LEU A 55 7.43 -3.27 -9.52
CA LEU A 55 7.94 -2.24 -10.43
C LEU A 55 9.44 -1.99 -10.23
N SER A 56 9.88 -1.83 -8.98
CA SER A 56 11.24 -1.39 -8.65
C SER A 56 12.23 -2.52 -8.38
N GLY A 57 11.73 -3.70 -7.98
CA GLY A 57 12.55 -4.79 -7.45
C GLY A 57 12.96 -4.60 -5.98
N PHE A 58 12.55 -3.51 -5.32
CA PHE A 58 12.85 -3.29 -3.92
C PHE A 58 11.88 -4.04 -3.01
N THR A 59 12.39 -4.95 -2.17
CA THR A 59 11.60 -5.89 -1.36
C THR A 59 11.40 -5.46 0.10
N GLY A 60 11.99 -4.33 0.56
CA GLY A 60 11.78 -3.81 1.91
C GLY A 60 10.32 -3.47 2.20
N SER A 61 9.86 -3.62 3.45
CA SER A 61 8.45 -3.43 3.81
C SER A 61 8.00 -1.96 3.87
N ALA A 62 8.90 -1.00 3.87
CA ALA A 62 8.57 0.42 3.92
C ALA A 62 9.18 1.20 2.77
N GLY A 63 8.35 1.96 2.05
CA GLY A 63 8.83 2.85 1.00
C GLY A 63 7.70 3.47 0.19
N THR A 64 8.02 4.61 -0.43
CA THR A 64 7.15 5.29 -1.39
C THR A 64 7.91 5.45 -2.70
N LEU A 65 7.35 4.93 -3.78
CA LEU A 65 7.90 5.07 -5.12
C LEU A 65 7.14 6.17 -5.86
N ILE A 66 7.86 7.10 -6.47
CA ILE A 66 7.30 8.16 -7.30
C ILE A 66 7.91 8.05 -8.70
N VAL A 67 7.05 7.98 -9.70
CA VAL A 67 7.42 7.86 -11.11
C VAL A 67 6.92 9.06 -11.88
N ALA A 68 7.83 9.81 -12.51
CA ALA A 68 7.55 10.81 -13.53
C ALA A 68 8.03 10.32 -14.90
N HIS A 69 7.76 11.07 -15.96
CA HIS A 69 8.10 10.65 -17.32
C HIS A 69 9.60 10.47 -17.57
N ASP A 70 10.43 11.27 -16.93
CA ASP A 70 11.88 11.31 -17.12
C ASP A 70 12.68 10.75 -15.94
N LYS A 71 12.10 10.69 -14.75
CA LYS A 71 12.76 10.30 -13.50
C LYS A 71 11.85 9.41 -12.65
N ALA A 72 12.46 8.63 -11.76
CA ALA A 72 11.74 7.85 -10.76
C ALA A 72 12.60 7.70 -9.50
N ALA A 73 11.98 7.75 -8.33
CA ALA A 73 12.68 7.72 -7.07
C ALA A 73 11.92 6.91 -6.02
N LEU A 74 12.66 6.17 -5.19
CA LEU A 74 12.15 5.40 -4.07
C LEU A 74 12.63 6.02 -2.76
N TRP A 75 11.72 6.49 -1.94
CA TRP A 75 11.99 6.85 -0.55
C TRP A 75 11.82 5.64 0.34
N THR A 76 12.80 5.41 1.22
CA THR A 76 12.71 4.40 2.29
C THR A 76 13.41 4.92 3.54
N ASP A 77 13.26 4.25 4.67
CA ASP A 77 13.88 4.63 5.93
C ASP A 77 15.23 3.92 6.17
N SER A 78 15.93 4.31 7.24
CA SER A 78 17.29 3.86 7.54
C SER A 78 17.46 2.34 7.72
N ARG A 79 16.39 1.60 8.03
CA ARG A 79 16.41 0.14 8.15
C ARG A 79 16.73 -0.54 6.81
N TYR A 80 16.42 0.13 5.70
CA TYR A 80 16.48 -0.43 4.35
C TYR A 80 17.51 0.20 3.44
N PHE A 81 18.30 1.19 3.87
CA PHE A 81 19.23 1.89 2.96
C PHE A 81 20.20 0.96 2.24
N LEU A 82 20.86 0.05 2.96
CA LEU A 82 21.80 -0.90 2.35
C LEU A 82 21.11 -1.89 1.40
N GLN A 83 19.94 -2.37 1.79
CA GLN A 83 19.14 -3.27 0.94
C GLN A 83 18.71 -2.55 -0.34
N ALA A 84 18.18 -1.34 -0.22
CA ALA A 84 17.72 -0.54 -1.36
C ALA A 84 18.88 -0.16 -2.29
N GLU A 85 20.07 0.18 -1.77
CA GLU A 85 21.26 0.40 -2.59
C GLU A 85 21.61 -0.81 -3.45
N HIS A 86 21.53 -2.01 -2.85
CA HIS A 86 21.83 -3.24 -3.56
C HIS A 86 20.75 -3.59 -4.59
N GLU A 87 19.49 -3.52 -4.21
CA GLU A 87 18.36 -3.95 -5.04
C GLU A 87 18.05 -2.95 -6.18
N LEU A 88 18.28 -1.66 -5.97
CA LEU A 88 18.08 -0.64 -7.01
C LEU A 88 19.33 -0.42 -7.90
N ALA A 89 20.46 -1.05 -7.60
CA ALA A 89 21.67 -0.89 -8.39
C ALA A 89 21.44 -1.29 -9.86
N GLY A 90 21.78 -0.39 -10.79
CA GLY A 90 21.60 -0.62 -12.23
C GLY A 90 20.14 -0.55 -12.72
N THR A 91 19.18 -0.18 -11.87
CA THR A 91 17.78 0.09 -12.23
C THR A 91 17.59 1.58 -12.53
N PRO A 92 16.47 1.99 -13.15
CA PRO A 92 16.16 3.40 -13.40
C PRO A 92 15.63 4.15 -12.16
N PHE A 93 15.66 3.55 -10.99
CA PHE A 93 15.13 4.14 -9.76
C PHE A 93 16.23 4.73 -8.90
N GLN A 94 16.10 6.00 -8.53
CA GLN A 94 16.98 6.68 -7.59
C GLN A 94 16.58 6.37 -6.15
N LEU A 95 17.54 5.93 -5.31
CA LEU A 95 17.32 5.80 -3.88
C LEU A 95 17.27 7.19 -3.23
N MET A 96 16.22 7.46 -2.48
CA MET A 96 16.06 8.62 -1.59
C MET A 96 16.09 8.13 -0.15
N ARG A 97 17.12 8.51 0.59
CA ARG A 97 17.33 8.13 2.00
C ARG A 97 16.48 9.02 2.91
N GLY A 98 15.25 8.59 3.17
CA GLY A 98 14.30 9.36 3.96
C GLY A 98 14.83 9.71 5.34
N GLY A 99 14.70 10.99 5.73
CA GLY A 99 15.17 11.52 7.00
C GLY A 99 16.63 12.02 7.00
N GLU A 100 17.41 11.79 5.94
CA GLU A 100 18.74 12.43 5.80
C GLU A 100 18.59 13.90 5.35
N ALA A 101 19.41 14.78 5.91
CA ALA A 101 19.29 16.25 5.73
C ALA A 101 19.38 16.72 4.27
N GLU A 102 20.14 16.02 3.42
CA GLU A 102 20.33 16.38 2.02
C GLU A 102 19.34 15.67 1.08
N THR A 103 18.47 14.79 1.61
CA THR A 103 17.47 14.06 0.84
C THR A 103 16.16 14.84 0.81
N PRO A 104 15.69 15.29 -0.35
CA PRO A 104 14.39 15.96 -0.43
C PRO A 104 13.28 15.01 -0.03
N THR A 105 12.31 15.52 0.71
CA THR A 105 11.06 14.80 0.96
C THR A 105 10.29 14.57 -0.33
N PRO A 106 9.33 13.62 -0.38
CA PRO A 106 8.42 13.48 -1.51
C PRO A 106 7.76 14.81 -1.92
N CYS A 107 7.33 15.61 -0.96
CA CYS A 107 6.70 16.92 -1.21
C CYS A 107 7.66 17.92 -1.86
N GLU A 108 8.89 18.04 -1.34
CA GLU A 108 9.92 18.91 -1.93
C GLU A 108 10.36 18.43 -3.32
N TRP A 109 10.33 17.13 -3.58
CA TRP A 109 10.63 16.59 -4.90
C TRP A 109 9.49 16.91 -5.89
N LEU A 110 8.25 16.75 -5.46
CA LEU A 110 7.06 17.06 -6.26
C LEU A 110 6.90 18.56 -6.51
N SER A 111 7.27 19.43 -5.57
CA SER A 111 7.20 20.89 -5.74
C SER A 111 8.11 21.44 -6.85
N ARG A 112 9.05 20.62 -7.33
CA ARG A 112 9.94 20.98 -8.47
C ARG A 112 9.36 20.60 -9.83
N LEU A 113 8.15 20.06 -9.87
CA LEU A 113 7.45 19.75 -11.10
C LEU A 113 6.80 21.02 -11.70
N PRO A 114 6.47 21.01 -12.99
CA PRO A 114 5.71 22.08 -13.59
C PRO A 114 4.37 22.31 -12.87
N GLU A 115 3.95 23.58 -12.79
CA GLU A 115 2.64 23.93 -12.24
C GLU A 115 1.51 23.23 -13.02
N GLY A 116 0.53 22.70 -12.29
CA GLY A 116 -0.58 21.95 -12.86
C GLY A 116 -0.27 20.48 -13.14
N SER A 117 0.93 19.97 -12.78
CA SER A 117 1.26 18.55 -12.92
C SER A 117 0.21 17.68 -12.25
N LYS A 118 -0.32 16.71 -12.99
CA LYS A 118 -1.30 15.74 -12.52
C LYS A 118 -0.62 14.62 -11.75
N VAL A 119 -0.83 14.60 -10.45
CA VAL A 119 -0.31 13.60 -9.53
C VAL A 119 -1.36 12.54 -9.31
N CYS A 120 -1.04 11.32 -9.71
CA CYS A 120 -1.92 10.18 -9.71
C CYS A 120 -1.52 9.14 -8.67
N TYR A 121 -2.49 8.43 -8.16
CA TYR A 121 -2.33 7.33 -7.19
C TYR A 121 -3.64 6.54 -7.14
N VAL A 122 -3.59 5.31 -6.64
CA VAL A 122 -4.81 4.54 -6.35
C VAL A 122 -5.38 5.03 -5.02
N GLU A 123 -6.62 5.53 -5.04
CA GLU A 123 -7.24 6.18 -3.88
C GLU A 123 -7.30 5.29 -2.65
N GLU A 124 -7.71 4.04 -2.81
CA GLU A 124 -7.82 3.09 -1.70
C GLU A 124 -6.46 2.67 -1.08
N MET A 125 -5.35 2.90 -1.81
CA MET A 125 -4.00 2.58 -1.35
C MET A 125 -3.25 3.78 -0.79
N MET A 126 -3.79 4.99 -0.91
CA MET A 126 -3.12 6.22 -0.49
C MET A 126 -3.40 6.53 0.98
N PRO A 127 -2.40 6.42 1.88
CA PRO A 127 -2.58 6.84 3.27
C PRO A 127 -2.96 8.32 3.36
N GLU A 128 -3.98 8.63 4.13
CA GLU A 128 -4.50 9.98 4.30
C GLU A 128 -3.43 11.00 4.76
N SER A 129 -2.49 10.57 5.61
CA SER A 129 -1.38 11.41 6.05
C SER A 129 -0.43 11.77 4.91
N LEU A 130 -0.14 10.83 4.02
CA LEU A 130 0.70 11.04 2.84
C LEU A 130 -0.03 11.93 1.82
N HIS A 131 -1.31 11.66 1.57
CA HIS A 131 -2.15 12.50 0.71
C HIS A 131 -2.14 13.95 1.17
N LYS A 132 -2.47 14.21 2.44
CA LYS A 132 -2.46 15.57 3.01
C LYS A 132 -1.10 16.25 2.90
N ALA A 133 -0.02 15.53 3.15
CA ALA A 133 1.33 16.08 3.04
C ALA A 133 1.68 16.49 1.62
N ILE A 134 1.34 15.66 0.63
CA ILE A 134 1.62 15.93 -0.79
C ILE A 134 0.79 17.11 -1.29
N PHE A 135 -0.50 17.11 -1.06
CA PHE A 135 -1.41 18.13 -1.60
C PHE A 135 -1.51 19.40 -0.73
N ALA A 136 -0.76 19.50 0.37
CA ALA A 136 -0.40 20.77 0.96
C ALA A 136 0.62 21.57 0.11
N THR A 137 1.26 20.92 -0.87
CA THR A 137 2.17 21.55 -1.83
C THR A 137 1.35 22.27 -2.91
N GLU A 138 1.54 23.57 -3.07
CA GLU A 138 0.85 24.36 -4.11
C GLU A 138 1.31 23.93 -5.52
N GLY A 139 0.42 24.10 -6.50
CA GLY A 139 0.72 23.91 -7.92
C GLY A 139 0.60 22.45 -8.41
N LEU A 140 0.21 21.51 -7.58
CA LEU A 140 -0.08 20.14 -7.98
C LEU A 140 -1.58 19.96 -8.23
N THR A 141 -1.94 19.14 -9.22
CA THR A 141 -3.31 18.71 -9.47
C THR A 141 -3.51 17.32 -8.90
N ASP A 142 -4.40 17.21 -7.92
CA ASP A 142 -4.83 15.92 -7.36
C ASP A 142 -5.66 15.16 -8.41
N PHE A 143 -5.20 13.98 -8.77
CA PHE A 143 -5.82 13.13 -9.77
C PHE A 143 -5.83 11.67 -9.29
N GLY A 144 -6.56 11.45 -8.19
CA GLY A 144 -6.81 10.10 -7.69
C GLY A 144 -7.47 9.20 -8.74
N LEU A 145 -7.12 7.93 -8.73
CA LEU A 145 -7.69 6.91 -9.62
C LEU A 145 -8.45 5.88 -8.81
N SER A 146 -9.64 5.54 -9.29
CA SER A 146 -10.39 4.38 -8.82
C SER A 146 -9.88 3.06 -9.43
N GLU A 147 -9.15 3.13 -10.55
CA GLU A 147 -8.58 1.98 -11.25
C GLU A 147 -7.06 2.07 -11.25
N ASP A 148 -6.39 0.93 -11.09
CA ASP A 148 -4.94 0.88 -10.97
C ASP A 148 -4.29 0.74 -12.35
N CYS A 149 -3.35 1.65 -12.71
CA CYS A 149 -2.56 1.52 -13.92
C CYS A 149 -1.76 0.21 -14.00
N PHE A 150 -1.55 -0.48 -12.90
CA PHE A 150 -0.89 -1.80 -12.90
C PHE A 150 -1.72 -2.86 -13.61
N ASP A 151 -3.05 -2.76 -13.65
CA ASP A 151 -3.90 -3.72 -14.35
C ASP A 151 -3.62 -3.73 -15.87
N GLU A 152 -3.13 -2.62 -16.42
CA GLU A 152 -2.74 -2.53 -17.82
C GLU A 152 -1.32 -3.06 -18.11
N VAL A 153 -0.41 -2.96 -17.12
CA VAL A 153 1.02 -3.20 -17.36
C VAL A 153 1.56 -4.44 -16.66
N TRP A 154 0.87 -4.95 -15.66
CA TRP A 154 1.24 -6.14 -14.89
C TRP A 154 0.34 -7.33 -15.26
N ALA A 155 0.55 -7.90 -16.44
CA ALA A 155 -0.29 -8.99 -16.97
C ALA A 155 -0.39 -10.23 -16.05
N GLU A 156 0.64 -10.49 -15.25
CA GLU A 156 0.69 -11.61 -14.29
C GLU A 156 0.45 -11.14 -12.85
N ARG A 157 -0.30 -10.05 -12.65
CA ARG A 157 -0.64 -9.58 -11.32
C ARG A 157 -1.36 -10.67 -10.54
N PRO A 158 -0.88 -11.02 -9.34
CA PRO A 158 -1.57 -11.98 -8.49
C PRO A 158 -3.03 -11.58 -8.28
N ALA A 159 -3.92 -12.55 -8.26
CA ALA A 159 -5.33 -12.30 -7.97
C ALA A 159 -5.52 -11.73 -6.56
N MET A 160 -6.65 -11.05 -6.34
CA MET A 160 -7.07 -10.66 -5.00
C MET A 160 -7.05 -11.88 -4.08
N PRO A 161 -6.51 -11.75 -2.84
CA PRO A 161 -6.51 -12.85 -1.90
C PRO A 161 -7.94 -13.30 -1.57
N ALA A 162 -8.14 -14.61 -1.44
CA ALA A 162 -9.42 -15.22 -1.14
C ALA A 162 -9.21 -16.54 -0.38
N ALA A 163 -8.30 -16.54 0.57
CA ALA A 163 -8.04 -17.72 1.39
C ALA A 163 -9.25 -18.06 2.27
N PRO A 164 -9.51 -19.34 2.58
CA PRO A 164 -10.55 -19.72 3.51
C PRO A 164 -10.37 -19.07 4.88
N ILE A 165 -11.48 -18.59 5.46
CA ILE A 165 -11.51 -18.04 6.81
C ILE A 165 -11.91 -19.16 7.77
N GLU A 166 -11.15 -19.34 8.84
CA GLU A 166 -11.35 -20.39 9.84
C GLU A 166 -11.67 -19.80 11.21
N ALA A 167 -12.57 -20.47 11.95
CA ALA A 167 -12.90 -20.09 13.30
C ALA A 167 -11.80 -20.51 14.28
N GLN A 168 -11.30 -19.57 15.08
CA GLN A 168 -10.38 -19.85 16.18
C GLN A 168 -11.13 -20.52 17.33
N PRO A 169 -10.74 -21.74 17.77
CA PRO A 169 -11.41 -22.41 18.87
C PRO A 169 -11.38 -21.60 20.17
N LEU A 170 -12.48 -21.59 20.91
CA LEU A 170 -12.60 -20.82 22.17
C LEU A 170 -11.46 -21.14 23.18
N LYS A 171 -11.02 -22.39 23.25
CA LYS A 171 -9.91 -22.82 24.11
C LYS A 171 -8.59 -22.10 23.80
N LEU A 172 -8.42 -21.58 22.58
CA LEU A 172 -7.24 -20.82 22.17
C LEU A 172 -7.49 -19.31 22.21
N ALA A 173 -8.73 -18.90 21.96
CA ALA A 173 -9.14 -17.48 21.99
C ALA A 173 -9.35 -16.94 23.42
N GLY A 174 -9.70 -17.82 24.37
CA GLY A 174 -9.92 -17.48 25.78
C GLY A 174 -11.28 -16.81 26.07
N GLU A 175 -11.82 -16.07 25.13
CA GLU A 175 -13.08 -15.31 25.23
C GLU A 175 -13.86 -15.45 23.91
N SER A 176 -15.17 -15.58 23.97
CA SER A 176 -15.99 -15.66 22.75
C SER A 176 -16.05 -14.31 22.00
N ALA A 177 -16.37 -14.35 20.72
CA ALA A 177 -16.55 -13.14 19.92
C ALA A 177 -17.68 -12.25 20.48
N ILE A 178 -18.74 -12.85 20.99
CA ILE A 178 -19.89 -12.12 21.58
C ILE A 178 -19.43 -11.37 22.83
N GLU A 179 -18.75 -12.04 23.76
CA GLU A 179 -18.22 -11.41 24.99
C GLU A 179 -17.25 -10.27 24.68
N LYS A 180 -16.39 -10.44 23.67
CA LYS A 180 -15.48 -9.38 23.19
C LYS A 180 -16.24 -8.18 22.67
N ILE A 181 -17.25 -8.39 21.81
CA ILE A 181 -18.10 -7.33 21.24
C ILE A 181 -18.83 -6.58 22.35
N GLU A 182 -19.42 -7.28 23.33
CA GLU A 182 -20.10 -6.67 24.48
C GLU A 182 -19.13 -5.81 25.31
N ARG A 183 -17.91 -6.31 25.55
CA ARG A 183 -16.88 -5.57 26.26
C ARG A 183 -16.40 -4.34 25.48
N ILE A 184 -16.25 -4.46 24.14
CA ILE A 184 -15.90 -3.33 23.26
C ILE A 184 -16.99 -2.27 23.35
N HIS A 185 -18.28 -2.64 23.21
CA HIS A 185 -19.40 -1.69 23.33
C HIS A 185 -19.42 -0.99 24.70
N SER A 186 -19.20 -1.72 25.79
CA SER A 186 -19.16 -1.15 27.14
C SER A 186 -18.00 -0.15 27.29
N SER A 187 -16.83 -0.49 26.77
CA SER A 187 -15.64 0.38 26.80
C SER A 187 -15.86 1.65 25.98
N MET A 188 -16.39 1.50 24.76
CA MET A 188 -16.68 2.64 23.86
C MET A 188 -17.70 3.59 24.47
N GLN A 189 -18.75 3.06 25.08
CA GLN A 189 -19.76 3.87 25.78
C GLN A 189 -19.16 4.68 26.93
N ASN A 190 -18.22 4.12 27.67
CA ASN A 190 -17.53 4.80 28.76
C ASN A 190 -16.59 5.91 28.26
N ILE A 191 -15.94 5.73 27.11
CA ILE A 191 -14.96 6.67 26.57
C ILE A 191 -15.63 7.78 25.75
N MET A 192 -16.54 7.43 24.87
CA MET A 192 -17.13 8.34 23.87
C MET A 192 -18.60 8.72 24.18
N GLY A 193 -19.23 8.08 25.15
CA GLY A 193 -20.66 8.23 25.38
C GLY A 193 -21.51 7.49 24.37
N ALA A 194 -22.62 8.11 23.93
CA ALA A 194 -23.52 7.49 22.96
C ALA A 194 -22.89 7.47 21.55
N TYR A 195 -22.95 6.33 20.91
CA TYR A 195 -22.57 6.12 19.50
C TYR A 195 -23.51 5.08 18.87
N ASP A 196 -23.63 5.08 17.56
CA ASP A 196 -24.49 4.15 16.85
C ASP A 196 -23.72 2.98 16.25
N TYR A 197 -22.54 3.25 15.70
CA TYR A 197 -21.68 2.28 15.02
C TYR A 197 -20.21 2.47 15.40
N LEU A 198 -19.48 1.35 15.44
CA LEU A 198 -18.03 1.28 15.49
C LEU A 198 -17.54 0.61 14.22
N PHE A 199 -16.71 1.30 13.46
CA PHE A 199 -16.07 0.78 12.25
C PHE A 199 -14.63 0.37 12.56
N LEU A 200 -14.27 -0.88 12.22
CA LEU A 200 -12.93 -1.42 12.35
C LEU A 200 -12.38 -1.72 10.95
N SER A 201 -11.16 -1.26 10.69
CA SER A 201 -10.43 -1.47 9.44
C SER A 201 -9.11 -2.21 9.63
N ASP A 202 -8.57 -2.30 10.84
CA ASP A 202 -7.39 -3.11 11.11
C ASP A 202 -7.71 -4.60 11.05
N LEU A 203 -6.98 -5.34 10.20
CA LEU A 203 -7.25 -6.76 9.97
C LEU A 203 -7.02 -7.63 11.21
N SER A 204 -6.04 -7.26 12.05
CA SER A 204 -5.73 -7.99 13.28
C SER A 204 -6.82 -7.76 14.34
N GLU A 205 -7.32 -6.54 14.44
CA GLU A 205 -8.46 -6.21 15.32
C GLU A 205 -9.73 -6.94 14.90
N ILE A 206 -10.02 -7.00 13.59
CA ILE A 206 -11.16 -7.73 13.05
C ILE A 206 -11.05 -9.22 13.34
N ALA A 207 -9.89 -9.81 13.01
CA ALA A 207 -9.62 -11.23 13.24
C ALA A 207 -9.70 -11.59 14.73
N TRP A 208 -9.17 -10.73 15.60
CA TRP A 208 -9.24 -10.91 17.06
C TRP A 208 -10.68 -10.78 17.58
N THR A 209 -11.42 -9.75 17.17
CA THR A 209 -12.79 -9.48 17.63
C THR A 209 -13.73 -10.63 17.29
N LEU A 210 -13.60 -11.15 16.07
CA LEU A 210 -14.49 -12.21 15.58
C LEU A 210 -14.00 -13.63 15.91
N ASN A 211 -12.83 -13.80 16.50
CA ASN A 211 -12.17 -15.10 16.66
C ASN A 211 -12.03 -15.85 15.32
N LEU A 212 -11.69 -15.13 14.26
CA LEU A 212 -11.46 -15.67 12.94
C LEU A 212 -9.99 -15.56 12.53
N ARG A 213 -9.53 -16.47 11.66
CA ARG A 213 -8.20 -16.44 11.07
C ARG A 213 -8.29 -16.71 9.58
N GLY A 214 -7.40 -16.09 8.82
CA GLY A 214 -7.24 -16.31 7.38
C GLY A 214 -5.77 -16.45 7.02
N ALA A 215 -5.48 -16.47 5.71
CA ALA A 215 -4.14 -16.60 5.17
C ALA A 215 -3.94 -15.68 3.95
N ASP A 216 -4.61 -14.54 3.92
CA ASP A 216 -4.54 -13.59 2.80
C ASP A 216 -3.20 -12.87 2.72
N ILE A 217 -2.51 -12.71 3.85
CA ILE A 217 -1.18 -12.13 3.94
C ILE A 217 -0.21 -13.18 4.45
N ALA A 218 0.91 -13.39 3.74
CA ALA A 218 1.92 -14.38 4.11
C ALA A 218 2.43 -14.13 5.53
N TYR A 219 2.52 -15.21 6.34
CA TYR A 219 2.96 -15.20 7.73
C TYR A 219 2.10 -14.39 8.70
N ASN A 220 0.95 -13.87 8.25
CA ASN A 220 0.03 -13.10 9.07
C ASN A 220 -1.35 -13.77 9.02
N PRO A 221 -1.91 -14.26 10.15
CA PRO A 221 -3.14 -15.05 10.16
C PRO A 221 -4.40 -14.17 10.08
N VAL A 222 -4.44 -13.27 9.13
CA VAL A 222 -5.53 -12.32 8.89
C VAL A 222 -6.18 -12.54 7.52
N PHE A 223 -7.30 -11.89 7.30
CA PHE A 223 -8.04 -11.88 6.05
C PHE A 223 -8.54 -10.46 5.76
N TYR A 224 -8.68 -10.11 4.49
CA TYR A 224 -9.18 -8.80 4.08
C TYR A 224 -10.66 -8.65 4.40
N ALA A 225 -11.00 -7.71 5.26
CA ALA A 225 -12.37 -7.41 5.65
C ALA A 225 -12.49 -6.04 6.31
N TYR A 226 -13.69 -5.50 6.30
CA TYR A 226 -14.13 -4.40 7.16
C TYR A 226 -15.18 -4.89 8.13
N LEU A 227 -15.19 -4.36 9.35
CA LEU A 227 -16.17 -4.74 10.35
C LEU A 227 -16.91 -3.50 10.87
N LEU A 228 -18.22 -3.54 10.73
CA LEU A 228 -19.12 -2.53 11.29
C LEU A 228 -19.93 -3.16 12.43
N LEU A 229 -19.68 -2.71 13.66
CA LEU A 229 -20.43 -3.14 14.85
C LEU A 229 -21.53 -2.14 15.16
N SER A 230 -22.79 -2.59 15.15
CA SER A 230 -23.95 -1.80 15.59
C SER A 230 -24.15 -1.95 17.09
N ARG A 231 -24.29 -0.85 17.82
CA ARG A 231 -24.58 -0.85 19.25
C ARG A 231 -25.88 -1.57 19.61
N THR A 232 -26.85 -1.56 18.73
CA THR A 232 -28.19 -2.13 18.99
C THR A 232 -28.32 -3.58 18.53
N GLY A 233 -27.29 -4.18 17.92
CA GLY A 233 -27.35 -5.53 17.37
C GLY A 233 -28.33 -5.70 16.20
N ARG A 234 -28.81 -4.60 15.62
CA ARG A 234 -29.64 -4.60 14.42
C ARG A 234 -28.77 -4.25 13.22
N SER A 235 -28.60 -5.22 12.34
CA SER A 235 -27.99 -5.05 11.00
C SER A 235 -29.03 -4.53 10.01
#